data_cec89de8680c955382b05e54edfe5282
#
_entry.id   cec89de8680c955382b05e54edfe5282
#
_cell.length_a   1.000
_cell.length_b   1.000
_cell.length_c   1.000
_cell.angle_alpha   90.00
_cell.angle_beta   90.00
_cell.angle_gamma   90.00
#
_symmetry.space_group_name_H-M   'P 1'
#
loop_
_entity.id
_entity.type
_entity.pdbx_description
1 polymer ?
#
loop_
_entity_poly.entity_id
_entity_poly.type
_entity_poly.pdbx_seq_one_letter_code
_entity_poly.pdbx_strand_id
1 'polypeptide(L)'
;MPTDLFIGVADMIEFRNVTKKYDNKVTALDDISVKIESGEFVFLVGASGAGKSTFIKMLLKEVEPTTGVVKVGNKDLAAITKKDIPYYRRKIGMVFQDFRLINTLNVFENVAFAMRVTDATPKEIRRRVPMVLALVGLSDKARNFPTELSGGEQQRVSLARAIANNPSILIADEPTGNLDPDTAKEIMSLLMDINKAGTTVLMATHAREIVDISKKRVISLEKGRITRDEQKGRYNIHDEN
;
A
#
# COMPACT_ATOMS: atom_id res chain seq x y z
N MET A 1 -22.59 -4.54 18.57
CA MET A 1 -22.47 -4.74 17.12
C MET A 1 -22.51 -3.39 16.43
N PRO A 2 -21.44 -2.89 15.85
CA PRO A 2 -21.50 -1.80 14.89
C PRO A 2 -20.92 -2.28 13.57
N THR A 3 -21.68 -3.12 12.84
CA THR A 3 -21.24 -3.71 11.56
C THR A 3 -21.64 -2.90 10.32
N ASP A 4 -22.39 -1.80 10.46
CA ASP A 4 -23.01 -1.12 9.31
C ASP A 4 -22.44 0.27 8.95
N LEU A 5 -21.26 0.65 9.47
CA LEU A 5 -20.72 1.99 9.23
C LEU A 5 -19.78 2.08 8.00
N PHE A 6 -19.62 1.03 7.21
CA PHE A 6 -18.55 0.95 6.20
C PHE A 6 -18.97 0.46 4.81
N ILE A 7 -20.27 0.38 4.51
CA ILE A 7 -20.75 -0.02 3.20
C ILE A 7 -21.22 1.23 2.43
N GLY A 8 -20.63 1.51 1.27
CA GLY A 8 -21.30 2.26 0.23
C GLY A 8 -20.71 3.55 -0.32
N VAL A 9 -19.46 3.91 -0.02
CA VAL A 9 -18.77 4.99 -0.77
C VAL A 9 -17.41 4.49 -1.18
N ALA A 10 -17.11 4.63 -2.46
CA ALA A 10 -15.80 4.30 -3.01
C ALA A 10 -14.70 4.94 -2.14
N ASP A 11 -13.78 4.11 -1.62
CA ASP A 11 -12.72 4.56 -0.71
C ASP A 11 -11.74 5.45 -1.47
N MET A 12 -12.04 6.74 -1.45
CA MET A 12 -11.23 7.82 -1.99
C MET A 12 -10.25 8.29 -0.91
N ILE A 13 -9.03 8.59 -1.28
CA ILE A 13 -8.03 9.21 -0.41
C ILE A 13 -7.99 10.71 -0.69
N GLU A 14 -8.08 11.52 0.35
CA GLU A 14 -8.02 12.98 0.21
C GLU A 14 -7.16 13.62 1.29
N PHE A 15 -6.20 14.42 0.86
CA PHE A 15 -5.42 15.34 1.67
C PHE A 15 -5.85 16.77 1.32
N ARG A 16 -6.14 17.59 2.32
CA ARG A 16 -6.52 19.01 2.15
C ARG A 16 -5.62 19.88 3.02
N ASN A 17 -4.76 20.69 2.39
CA ASN A 17 -3.82 21.62 3.03
C ASN A 17 -3.04 20.99 4.19
N VAL A 18 -2.56 19.76 3.97
CA VAL A 18 -1.93 18.95 5.01
C VAL A 18 -0.47 19.36 5.17
N THR A 19 -0.13 19.74 6.41
CA THR A 19 1.26 19.96 6.83
C THR A 19 1.60 19.01 7.97
N LYS A 20 2.80 18.43 7.93
CA LYS A 20 3.39 17.66 9.01
C LYS A 20 4.74 18.20 9.40
N LYS A 21 4.82 18.70 10.64
CA LYS A 21 6.07 19.06 11.30
C LYS A 21 6.35 18.08 12.43
N TYR A 22 7.56 17.57 12.49
CA TYR A 22 8.03 16.74 13.62
C TYR A 22 8.68 17.60 14.69
N ASP A 23 8.82 17.06 15.91
CA ASP A 23 9.36 17.81 17.07
C ASP A 23 10.79 18.32 16.85
N ASN A 24 11.58 17.66 15.99
CA ASN A 24 12.89 18.09 15.55
C ASN A 24 12.87 19.26 14.52
N LYS A 25 11.73 19.93 14.37
CA LYS A 25 11.47 21.05 13.43
C LYS A 25 11.56 20.67 11.94
N VAL A 26 11.66 19.38 11.60
CA VAL A 26 11.63 18.93 10.21
C VAL A 26 10.19 19.00 9.70
N THR A 27 9.96 19.78 8.64
CA THR A 27 8.71 19.78 7.89
C THR A 27 8.74 18.64 6.87
N ALA A 28 8.04 17.54 7.16
CA ALA A 28 8.05 16.35 6.31
C ALA A 28 7.01 16.43 5.18
N LEU A 29 5.87 17.12 5.42
CA LEU A 29 4.89 17.51 4.40
C LEU A 29 4.54 18.96 4.62
N ASP A 30 4.38 19.73 3.55
CA ASP A 30 4.18 21.17 3.57
C ASP A 30 3.05 21.57 2.61
N ASP A 31 1.88 21.85 3.18
CA ASP A 31 0.66 22.30 2.49
C ASP A 31 0.27 21.45 1.29
N ILE A 32 0.24 20.13 1.45
CA ILE A 32 -0.15 19.23 0.37
C ILE A 32 -1.67 19.09 0.28
N SER A 33 -2.17 19.16 -0.96
CA SER A 33 -3.56 18.86 -1.29
C SER A 33 -3.60 17.91 -2.48
N VAL A 34 -4.23 16.74 -2.31
CA VAL A 34 -4.34 15.72 -3.36
C VAL A 34 -5.55 14.83 -3.10
N LYS A 35 -6.15 14.35 -4.17
CA LYS A 35 -7.28 13.43 -4.17
C LYS A 35 -6.94 12.24 -5.05
N ILE A 36 -7.08 11.02 -4.51
CA ILE A 36 -6.92 9.76 -5.23
C ILE A 36 -8.29 9.09 -5.26
N GLU A 37 -8.79 8.83 -6.46
CA GLU A 37 -10.10 8.21 -6.64
C GLU A 37 -10.04 6.70 -6.38
N SER A 38 -11.20 6.13 -6.07
CA SER A 38 -11.32 4.68 -5.91
C SER A 38 -10.95 3.94 -7.20
N GLY A 39 -10.19 2.85 -7.06
CA GLY A 39 -9.74 2.04 -8.18
C GLY A 39 -8.59 2.67 -8.99
N GLU A 40 -8.07 3.84 -8.61
CA GLU A 40 -6.87 4.37 -9.24
C GLU A 40 -5.62 3.55 -8.89
N PHE A 41 -4.66 3.52 -9.82
CA PHE A 41 -3.28 3.14 -9.56
C PHE A 41 -2.42 4.40 -9.59
N VAL A 42 -1.79 4.71 -8.46
CA VAL A 42 -1.00 5.94 -8.28
C VAL A 42 0.41 5.60 -7.82
N PHE A 43 1.39 6.13 -8.53
CA PHE A 43 2.77 6.17 -8.06
C PHE A 43 3.02 7.42 -7.22
N LEU A 44 3.60 7.25 -6.06
CA LEU A 44 4.12 8.32 -5.20
C LEU A 44 5.65 8.31 -5.32
N VAL A 45 6.20 9.25 -6.05
CA VAL A 45 7.64 9.30 -6.36
C VAL A 45 8.32 10.46 -5.66
N GLY A 46 9.64 10.40 -5.56
CA GLY A 46 10.47 11.44 -4.96
C GLY A 46 11.72 10.87 -4.33
N ALA A 47 12.72 11.71 -4.09
CA ALA A 47 13.97 11.33 -3.47
C ALA A 47 13.77 10.77 -2.04
N SER A 48 14.81 10.17 -1.47
CA SER A 48 14.82 9.81 -0.05
C SER A 48 14.59 11.08 0.79
N GLY A 49 13.73 10.98 1.81
CA GLY A 49 13.36 12.13 2.64
C GLY A 49 12.33 13.10 2.03
N ALA A 50 11.84 12.87 0.81
CA ALA A 50 10.85 13.76 0.16
C ALA A 50 9.49 13.84 0.86
N GLY A 51 9.18 12.91 1.80
CA GLY A 51 7.90 12.89 2.53
C GLY A 51 7.03 11.65 2.26
N LYS A 52 7.43 10.75 1.34
CA LYS A 52 6.63 9.57 0.95
C LYS A 52 6.21 8.70 2.14
N SER A 53 7.17 8.34 3.00
CA SER A 53 6.87 7.51 4.18
C SER A 53 5.97 8.24 5.18
N THR A 54 6.07 9.57 5.31
CA THR A 54 5.15 10.36 6.16
C THR A 54 3.74 10.37 5.58
N PHE A 55 3.60 10.47 4.26
CA PHE A 55 2.32 10.38 3.56
C PHE A 55 1.65 9.02 3.85
N ILE A 56 2.39 7.92 3.68
CA ILE A 56 1.92 6.55 3.98
C ILE A 56 1.55 6.39 5.46
N LYS A 57 2.40 6.86 6.38
CA LYS A 57 2.13 6.78 7.83
C LYS A 57 0.88 7.54 8.24
N MET A 58 0.53 8.65 7.58
CA MET A 58 -0.74 9.34 7.81
C MET A 58 -1.93 8.49 7.37
N LEU A 59 -1.86 7.87 6.19
CA LEU A 59 -2.90 6.96 5.72
C LEU A 59 -3.08 5.76 6.64
N LEU A 60 -2.00 5.27 7.25
CA LEU A 60 -2.07 4.20 8.24
C LEU A 60 -2.48 4.69 9.64
N LYS A 61 -2.75 5.99 9.83
CA LYS A 61 -3.01 6.60 11.14
C LYS A 61 -1.91 6.29 12.17
N GLU A 62 -0.65 6.25 11.71
CA GLU A 62 0.54 6.15 12.58
C GLU A 62 1.01 7.52 13.05
N VAL A 63 0.82 8.52 12.21
CA VAL A 63 1.07 9.92 12.54
C VAL A 63 -0.13 10.78 12.14
N GLU A 64 -0.33 11.86 12.88
CA GLU A 64 -1.38 12.84 12.59
C GLU A 64 -0.78 14.07 11.90
N PRO A 65 -1.56 14.75 11.03
CA PRO A 65 -1.14 16.02 10.47
C PRO A 65 -0.98 17.08 11.59
N THR A 66 -0.09 18.03 11.39
CA THR A 66 0.03 19.22 12.25
C THR A 66 -1.10 20.21 11.92
N THR A 67 -1.41 20.35 10.64
CA THR A 67 -2.55 21.14 10.12
C THR A 67 -3.13 20.43 8.90
N GLY A 68 -4.36 20.81 8.53
CA GLY A 68 -5.07 20.22 7.40
C GLY A 68 -5.86 18.97 7.77
N VAL A 69 -6.44 18.32 6.77
CA VAL A 69 -7.36 17.20 6.95
C VAL A 69 -6.97 16.05 6.02
N VAL A 70 -6.96 14.83 6.56
CA VAL A 70 -6.78 13.59 5.78
C VAL A 70 -8.06 12.77 5.88
N LYS A 71 -8.65 12.43 4.73
CA LYS A 71 -9.84 11.57 4.65
C LYS A 71 -9.58 10.30 3.87
N VAL A 72 -10.24 9.23 4.26
CA VAL A 72 -10.33 7.98 3.49
C VAL A 72 -11.81 7.59 3.42
N GLY A 73 -12.32 7.50 2.20
CA GLY A 73 -13.76 7.48 1.98
C GLY A 73 -14.41 8.74 2.52
N ASN A 74 -15.51 8.59 3.25
CA ASN A 74 -16.18 9.72 3.92
C ASN A 74 -15.65 10.00 5.32
N LYS A 75 -14.60 9.32 5.79
CA LYS A 75 -14.10 9.48 7.16
C LYS A 75 -12.89 10.39 7.23
N ASP A 76 -12.99 11.40 8.07
CA ASP A 76 -11.83 12.13 8.54
C ASP A 76 -11.01 11.24 9.48
N LEU A 77 -9.72 11.05 9.17
CA LEU A 77 -8.86 10.23 9.99
C LEU A 77 -8.63 10.82 11.39
N ALA A 78 -8.79 12.13 11.57
CA ALA A 78 -8.72 12.77 12.88
C ALA A 78 -9.84 12.28 13.83
N ALA A 79 -11.02 11.97 13.28
CA ALA A 79 -12.16 11.48 14.05
C ALA A 79 -12.06 9.99 14.46
N ILE A 80 -11.07 9.25 13.94
CA ILE A 80 -10.88 7.83 14.29
C ILE A 80 -10.24 7.74 15.67
N THR A 81 -10.96 7.12 16.61
CA THR A 81 -10.45 6.91 17.98
C THR A 81 -9.38 5.81 18.00
N LYS A 82 -8.53 5.80 19.05
CA LYS A 82 -7.50 4.77 19.23
C LYS A 82 -8.06 3.33 19.17
N LYS A 83 -9.28 3.11 19.66
CA LYS A 83 -9.96 1.81 19.64
C LYS A 83 -10.37 1.38 18.21
N ASP A 84 -10.64 2.35 17.34
CA ASP A 84 -11.12 2.09 15.98
C ASP A 84 -9.98 1.95 14.96
N ILE A 85 -8.74 2.37 15.29
CA ILE A 85 -7.59 2.27 14.41
C ILE A 85 -7.36 0.83 13.88
N PRO A 86 -7.41 -0.24 14.70
CA PRO A 86 -7.26 -1.60 14.18
C PRO A 86 -8.31 -1.97 13.14
N TYR A 87 -9.57 -1.58 13.33
CA TYR A 87 -10.66 -1.84 12.39
C TYR A 87 -10.51 -1.04 11.10
N TYR A 88 -10.01 0.19 11.18
CA TYR A 88 -9.66 0.99 10.01
C TYR A 88 -8.54 0.33 9.21
N ARG A 89 -7.44 -0.09 9.85
CA ARG A 89 -6.29 -0.71 9.19
C ARG A 89 -6.62 -2.06 8.56
N ARG A 90 -7.63 -2.79 9.02
CA ARG A 90 -8.11 -4.04 8.41
C ARG A 90 -8.57 -3.88 6.96
N LYS A 91 -8.92 -2.65 6.54
CA LYS A 91 -9.35 -2.31 5.17
C LYS A 91 -8.20 -1.94 4.24
N ILE A 92 -7.01 -1.78 4.77
CA ILE A 92 -5.82 -1.39 4.04
C ILE A 92 -4.87 -2.59 3.98
N GLY A 93 -4.54 -3.02 2.77
CA GLY A 93 -3.43 -3.94 2.55
C GLY A 93 -2.12 -3.16 2.54
N MET A 94 -1.08 -3.71 3.17
CA MET A 94 0.24 -3.09 3.18
C MET A 94 1.30 -4.09 2.73
N VAL A 95 2.09 -3.69 1.75
CA VAL A 95 3.28 -4.39 1.25
C VAL A 95 4.50 -3.56 1.59
N PHE A 96 5.48 -4.17 2.26
CA PHE A 96 6.70 -3.51 2.70
C PHE A 96 7.89 -3.93 1.85
N GLN A 97 8.90 -3.08 1.77
CA GLN A 97 10.15 -3.36 1.09
C GLN A 97 10.93 -4.54 1.70
N ASP A 98 10.86 -4.71 3.03
CA ASP A 98 11.53 -5.74 3.81
C ASP A 98 10.66 -6.97 4.08
N PHE A 99 9.59 -7.16 3.29
CA PHE A 99 8.60 -8.25 3.31
C PHE A 99 7.86 -8.41 4.64
N ARG A 100 8.49 -8.24 5.77
CA ARG A 100 7.97 -8.38 7.15
C ARG A 100 7.22 -9.69 7.37
N LEU A 101 7.78 -10.79 6.87
CA LEU A 101 7.22 -12.11 7.11
C LEU A 101 7.54 -12.59 8.53
N ILE A 102 6.63 -13.40 9.08
CA ILE A 102 6.82 -14.04 10.37
C ILE A 102 7.60 -15.33 10.11
N ASN A 103 8.89 -15.35 10.46
CA ASN A 103 9.81 -16.43 10.12
C ASN A 103 9.47 -17.78 10.78
N THR A 104 8.72 -17.75 11.88
CA THR A 104 8.26 -18.96 12.60
C THR A 104 6.98 -19.55 12.01
N LEU A 105 6.38 -18.91 11.02
CA LEU A 105 5.17 -19.34 10.32
C LEU A 105 5.52 -19.70 8.87
N ASN A 106 4.93 -20.79 8.35
CA ASN A 106 5.05 -21.11 6.93
C ASN A 106 4.26 -20.13 6.06
N VAL A 107 4.34 -20.26 4.73
CA VAL A 107 3.66 -19.40 3.76
C VAL A 107 2.15 -19.34 3.98
N PHE A 108 1.50 -20.51 4.13
CA PHE A 108 0.06 -20.58 4.41
C PHE A 108 -0.30 -19.82 5.69
N GLU A 109 0.47 -20.02 6.75
CA GLU A 109 0.22 -19.43 8.07
C GLU A 109 0.47 -17.92 8.08
N ASN A 110 1.48 -17.42 7.32
CA ASN A 110 1.71 -15.99 7.15
C ASN A 110 0.49 -15.29 6.54
N VAL A 111 -0.11 -15.87 5.51
CA VAL A 111 -1.32 -15.33 4.88
C VAL A 111 -2.54 -15.50 5.79
N ALA A 112 -2.70 -16.69 6.41
CA ALA A 112 -3.79 -16.98 7.34
C ALA A 112 -3.76 -16.06 8.57
N PHE A 113 -2.59 -15.64 9.02
CA PHE A 113 -2.44 -14.71 10.15
C PHE A 113 -3.20 -13.41 9.93
N ALA A 114 -3.09 -12.80 8.74
CA ALA A 114 -3.82 -11.57 8.40
C ALA A 114 -5.34 -11.77 8.48
N MET A 115 -5.84 -12.95 8.11
CA MET A 115 -7.26 -13.27 8.18
C MET A 115 -7.72 -13.54 9.62
N ARG A 116 -6.89 -14.20 10.45
CA ARG A 116 -7.18 -14.43 11.87
C ARG A 116 -7.31 -13.11 12.64
N VAL A 117 -6.47 -12.14 12.35
CA VAL A 117 -6.54 -10.79 12.97
C VAL A 117 -7.85 -10.07 12.65
N THR A 118 -8.53 -10.46 11.57
CA THR A 118 -9.84 -9.92 11.17
C THR A 118 -11.01 -10.83 11.57
N ASP A 119 -10.79 -11.75 12.50
CA ASP A 119 -11.79 -12.66 13.05
C ASP A 119 -12.38 -13.66 12.01
N ALA A 120 -11.63 -13.96 10.91
CA ALA A 120 -12.04 -14.93 9.92
C ALA A 120 -12.11 -16.35 10.51
N THR A 121 -13.16 -17.07 10.17
CA THR A 121 -13.38 -18.45 10.61
C THR A 121 -12.36 -19.41 9.97
N PRO A 122 -12.07 -20.56 10.61
CA PRO A 122 -11.20 -21.58 10.01
C PRO A 122 -11.68 -22.08 8.63
N LYS A 123 -12.99 -22.05 8.36
CA LYS A 123 -13.58 -22.41 7.06
C LYS A 123 -13.22 -21.37 5.99
N GLU A 124 -13.34 -20.10 6.31
CA GLU A 124 -12.98 -18.99 5.40
C GLU A 124 -11.48 -19.01 5.08
N ILE A 125 -10.63 -19.20 6.09
CA ILE A 125 -9.17 -19.29 5.92
C ILE A 125 -8.82 -20.46 4.99
N ARG A 126 -9.35 -21.67 5.24
CA ARG A 126 -9.09 -22.84 4.39
C ARG A 126 -9.53 -22.66 2.95
N ARG A 127 -10.56 -21.85 2.70
CA ARG A 127 -11.04 -21.53 1.35
C ARG A 127 -10.19 -20.42 0.71
N ARG A 128 -9.94 -19.33 1.44
CA ARG A 128 -9.36 -18.10 0.88
C ARG A 128 -7.85 -18.18 0.68
N VAL A 129 -7.10 -18.71 1.63
CA VAL A 129 -5.63 -18.73 1.56
C VAL A 129 -5.10 -19.46 0.32
N PRO A 130 -5.59 -20.70 -0.02
CA PRO A 130 -5.14 -21.36 -1.26
C PRO A 130 -5.46 -20.55 -2.53
N MET A 131 -6.60 -19.87 -2.59
CA MET A 131 -6.97 -19.02 -3.73
C MET A 131 -5.98 -17.83 -3.89
N VAL A 132 -5.63 -17.20 -2.79
CA VAL A 132 -4.67 -16.07 -2.81
C VAL A 132 -3.27 -16.54 -3.14
N LEU A 133 -2.85 -17.70 -2.62
CA LEU A 133 -1.55 -18.29 -2.95
C LEU A 133 -1.47 -18.68 -4.44
N ALA A 134 -2.56 -19.20 -5.00
CA ALA A 134 -2.63 -19.48 -6.44
C ALA A 134 -2.50 -18.19 -7.27
N LEU A 135 -3.15 -17.10 -6.86
CA LEU A 135 -3.07 -15.80 -7.52
C LEU A 135 -1.64 -15.26 -7.61
N VAL A 136 -0.83 -15.48 -6.56
CA VAL A 136 0.57 -15.03 -6.53
C VAL A 136 1.57 -16.12 -6.97
N GLY A 137 1.09 -17.27 -7.47
CA GLY A 137 1.92 -18.36 -8.01
C GLY A 137 2.73 -19.11 -6.94
N LEU A 138 2.19 -19.28 -5.72
CA LEU A 138 2.85 -19.95 -4.59
C LEU A 138 2.08 -21.14 -4.02
N SER A 139 1.22 -21.78 -4.83
CA SER A 139 0.42 -22.92 -4.36
C SER A 139 1.26 -24.09 -3.86
N ASP A 140 2.36 -24.39 -4.53
CA ASP A 140 3.32 -25.46 -4.22
C ASP A 140 4.22 -25.14 -3.01
N LYS A 141 4.34 -23.87 -2.67
CA LYS A 141 5.17 -23.34 -1.58
C LYS A 141 4.43 -23.15 -0.25
N ALA A 142 3.15 -23.52 -0.17
CA ALA A 142 2.29 -23.23 0.98
C ALA A 142 2.86 -23.71 2.33
N ARG A 143 3.68 -24.77 2.34
CA ARG A 143 4.30 -25.34 3.55
C ARG A 143 5.72 -24.86 3.82
N ASN A 144 6.34 -24.15 2.88
CA ASN A 144 7.70 -23.63 3.05
C ASN A 144 7.72 -22.49 4.08
N PHE A 145 8.85 -22.32 4.75
CA PHE A 145 9.12 -21.19 5.64
C PHE A 145 9.79 -20.04 4.87
N PRO A 146 9.69 -18.79 5.35
CA PRO A 146 10.29 -17.63 4.68
C PRO A 146 11.78 -17.81 4.36
N THR A 147 12.53 -18.49 5.20
CA THR A 147 13.98 -18.74 5.02
C THR A 147 14.31 -19.70 3.86
N GLU A 148 13.31 -20.42 3.35
CA GLU A 148 13.44 -21.36 2.23
C GLU A 148 13.04 -20.72 0.89
N LEU A 149 12.66 -19.43 0.91
CA LEU A 149 12.12 -18.71 -0.23
C LEU A 149 13.14 -17.69 -0.78
N SER A 150 13.14 -17.51 -2.09
CA SER A 150 13.81 -16.38 -2.74
C SER A 150 13.17 -15.04 -2.32
N GLY A 151 13.88 -13.92 -2.53
CA GLY A 151 13.35 -12.59 -2.24
C GLY A 151 12.03 -12.30 -2.98
N GLY A 152 11.93 -12.69 -4.25
CA GLY A 152 10.71 -12.56 -5.04
C GLY A 152 9.54 -13.40 -4.50
N GLU A 153 9.81 -14.64 -4.06
CA GLU A 153 8.79 -15.47 -3.43
C GLU A 153 8.34 -14.88 -2.09
N GLN A 154 9.27 -14.36 -1.27
CA GLN A 154 8.93 -13.67 -0.02
C GLN A 154 8.06 -12.44 -0.28
N GLN A 155 8.35 -11.66 -1.32
CA GLN A 155 7.53 -10.51 -1.71
C GLN A 155 6.14 -10.95 -2.19
N ARG A 156 6.02 -12.04 -2.95
CA ARG A 156 4.72 -12.61 -3.31
C ARG A 156 3.92 -13.09 -2.09
N VAL A 157 4.58 -13.66 -1.06
CA VAL A 157 3.90 -13.97 0.23
C VAL A 157 3.42 -12.70 0.93
N SER A 158 4.25 -11.64 0.97
CA SER A 158 3.87 -10.34 1.55
C SER A 158 2.65 -9.76 0.84
N LEU A 159 2.64 -9.81 -0.50
CA LEU A 159 1.50 -9.38 -1.32
C LEU A 159 0.26 -10.23 -1.06
N ALA A 160 0.39 -11.56 -1.02
CA ALA A 160 -0.70 -12.49 -0.69
C ALA A 160 -1.32 -12.16 0.68
N ARG A 161 -0.49 -11.91 1.68
CA ARG A 161 -0.92 -11.49 3.02
C ARG A 161 -1.68 -10.16 2.98
N ALA A 162 -1.20 -9.18 2.21
CA ALA A 162 -1.82 -7.87 2.09
C ALA A 162 -3.21 -7.93 1.46
N ILE A 163 -3.44 -8.84 0.48
CA ILE A 163 -4.72 -8.96 -0.24
C ILE A 163 -5.67 -10.04 0.31
N ALA A 164 -5.26 -10.78 1.35
CA ALA A 164 -6.05 -11.88 1.90
C ALA A 164 -7.46 -11.45 2.32
N ASN A 165 -7.59 -10.26 2.87
CA ASN A 165 -8.85 -9.68 3.36
C ASN A 165 -9.61 -8.82 2.32
N ASN A 166 -9.28 -8.90 1.03
CA ASN A 166 -9.87 -8.05 -0.01
C ASN A 166 -9.88 -6.55 0.35
N PRO A 167 -8.72 -5.94 0.58
CA PRO A 167 -8.66 -4.55 0.96
C PRO A 167 -9.16 -3.65 -0.19
N SER A 168 -9.82 -2.54 0.15
CA SER A 168 -10.21 -1.52 -0.84
C SER A 168 -9.01 -0.65 -1.26
N ILE A 169 -8.00 -0.55 -0.39
CA ILE A 169 -6.76 0.19 -0.64
C ILE A 169 -5.58 -0.75 -0.40
N LEU A 170 -4.66 -0.80 -1.34
CA LEU A 170 -3.37 -1.46 -1.22
C LEU A 170 -2.26 -0.41 -1.27
N ILE A 171 -1.50 -0.30 -0.21
CA ILE A 171 -0.32 0.56 -0.14
C ILE A 171 0.92 -0.34 -0.31
N ALA A 172 1.78 0.01 -1.24
CA ALA A 172 3.04 -0.70 -1.49
C ALA A 172 4.22 0.28 -1.33
N ASP A 173 5.02 0.08 -0.29
CA ASP A 173 6.19 0.92 -0.01
C ASP A 173 7.45 0.20 -0.52
N GLU A 174 7.99 0.70 -1.65
CA GLU A 174 9.16 0.16 -2.37
C GLU A 174 9.07 -1.37 -2.63
N PRO A 175 7.95 -1.89 -3.19
CA PRO A 175 7.70 -3.33 -3.25
C PRO A 175 8.67 -4.09 -4.18
N THR A 176 9.45 -3.38 -4.97
CA THR A 176 10.41 -3.94 -5.95
C THR A 176 11.86 -3.59 -5.64
N GLY A 177 12.11 -2.82 -4.57
CA GLY A 177 13.42 -2.22 -4.29
C GLY A 177 14.55 -3.21 -4.01
N ASN A 178 14.23 -4.44 -3.59
CA ASN A 178 15.21 -5.49 -3.25
C ASN A 178 15.16 -6.67 -4.23
N LEU A 179 14.56 -6.49 -5.42
CA LEU A 179 14.33 -7.54 -6.39
C LEU A 179 15.13 -7.30 -7.67
N ASP A 180 15.44 -8.38 -8.36
CA ASP A 180 15.97 -8.31 -9.71
C ASP A 180 14.91 -7.78 -10.70
N PRO A 181 15.32 -7.26 -11.89
CA PRO A 181 14.40 -6.60 -12.82
C PRO A 181 13.25 -7.48 -13.30
N ASP A 182 13.46 -8.79 -13.49
CA ASP A 182 12.42 -9.67 -14.01
C ASP A 182 11.40 -10.00 -12.92
N THR A 183 11.86 -10.31 -11.71
CA THR A 183 10.98 -10.48 -10.55
C THR A 183 10.21 -9.19 -10.24
N ALA A 184 10.84 -8.02 -10.38
CA ALA A 184 10.17 -6.73 -10.21
C ALA A 184 9.00 -6.54 -11.20
N LYS A 185 9.16 -6.95 -12.47
CA LYS A 185 8.08 -6.93 -13.48
C LYS A 185 6.93 -7.87 -13.09
N GLU A 186 7.23 -9.06 -12.58
CA GLU A 186 6.21 -10.00 -12.09
C GLU A 186 5.38 -9.39 -10.95
N ILE A 187 6.03 -8.80 -9.95
CA ILE A 187 5.35 -8.11 -8.84
C ILE A 187 4.48 -6.96 -9.36
N MET A 188 4.98 -6.19 -10.33
CA MET A 188 4.20 -5.12 -10.96
C MET A 188 2.97 -5.66 -11.69
N SER A 189 3.10 -6.77 -12.43
CA SER A 189 1.95 -7.42 -13.07
C SER A 189 0.87 -7.80 -12.06
N LEU A 190 1.26 -8.42 -10.94
CA LEU A 190 0.34 -8.77 -9.86
C LEU A 190 -0.37 -7.53 -9.27
N LEU A 191 0.38 -6.44 -9.01
CA LEU A 191 -0.21 -5.19 -8.51
C LEU A 191 -1.20 -4.58 -9.52
N MET A 192 -0.90 -4.64 -10.82
CA MET A 192 -1.80 -4.18 -11.87
C MET A 192 -3.07 -5.04 -11.94
N ASP A 193 -2.98 -6.36 -11.78
CA ASP A 193 -4.15 -7.25 -11.81
C ASP A 193 -5.04 -7.04 -10.57
N ILE A 194 -4.44 -6.82 -9.39
CA ILE A 194 -5.15 -6.43 -8.18
C ILE A 194 -5.90 -5.10 -8.39
N ASN A 195 -5.26 -4.13 -9.03
CA ASN A 195 -5.90 -2.85 -9.37
C ASN A 195 -7.04 -3.00 -10.37
N LYS A 196 -6.87 -3.81 -11.44
CA LYS A 196 -7.94 -4.12 -12.40
C LYS A 196 -9.15 -4.78 -11.72
N ALA A 197 -8.94 -5.53 -10.63
CA ALA A 197 -10.01 -6.11 -9.83
C ALA A 197 -10.74 -5.09 -8.95
N GLY A 198 -10.37 -3.80 -8.98
CA GLY A 198 -11.05 -2.69 -8.33
C GLY A 198 -10.35 -2.14 -7.08
N THR A 199 -9.25 -2.72 -6.62
CA THR A 199 -8.48 -2.20 -5.48
C THR A 199 -7.75 -0.91 -5.89
N THR A 200 -7.85 0.14 -5.07
CA THR A 200 -7.03 1.35 -5.21
C THR A 200 -5.59 1.01 -4.82
N VAL A 201 -4.62 1.31 -5.66
CA VAL A 201 -3.20 1.02 -5.39
C VAL A 201 -2.41 2.31 -5.28
N LEU A 202 -1.75 2.49 -4.13
CA LEU A 202 -0.77 3.56 -3.92
C LEU A 202 0.61 2.92 -3.76
N MET A 203 1.49 3.12 -4.73
CA MET A 203 2.84 2.58 -4.72
C MET A 203 3.88 3.69 -4.56
N ALA A 204 4.55 3.71 -3.41
CA ALA A 204 5.74 4.54 -3.26
C ALA A 204 6.94 3.82 -3.88
N THR A 205 7.68 4.51 -4.76
CA THR A 205 8.85 3.94 -5.40
C THR A 205 9.83 4.99 -5.91
N HIS A 206 11.10 4.59 -6.05
CA HIS A 206 12.12 5.34 -6.76
C HIS A 206 12.56 4.63 -8.06
N ALA A 207 11.91 3.53 -8.43
CA ALA A 207 12.21 2.76 -9.64
C ALA A 207 11.64 3.45 -10.89
N ARG A 208 12.44 4.31 -11.53
CA ARG A 208 12.07 5.13 -12.71
C ARG A 208 11.49 4.28 -13.84
N GLU A 209 12.19 3.22 -14.22
CA GLU A 209 11.82 2.36 -15.34
C GLU A 209 10.40 1.76 -15.17
N ILE A 210 10.08 1.33 -13.94
CA ILE A 210 8.76 0.79 -13.61
C ILE A 210 7.66 1.85 -13.79
N VAL A 211 7.90 3.06 -13.30
CA VAL A 211 6.95 4.18 -13.42
C VAL A 211 6.71 4.53 -14.89
N ASP A 212 7.79 4.66 -15.67
CA ASP A 212 7.74 5.13 -17.06
C ASP A 212 7.03 4.14 -17.99
N ILE A 213 7.24 2.83 -17.77
CA ILE A 213 6.59 1.78 -18.56
C ILE A 213 5.10 1.66 -18.19
N SER A 214 4.73 1.87 -16.93
CA SER A 214 3.39 1.59 -16.41
C SER A 214 2.32 2.59 -16.87
N LYS A 215 2.70 3.81 -17.27
CA LYS A 215 1.80 4.88 -17.75
C LYS A 215 0.58 5.11 -16.84
N LYS A 216 0.79 5.10 -15.54
CA LYS A 216 -0.22 5.38 -14.52
C LYS A 216 -0.04 6.80 -13.97
N ARG A 217 -0.96 7.22 -13.10
CA ARG A 217 -0.86 8.51 -12.43
C ARG A 217 0.40 8.58 -11.56
N VAL A 218 1.12 9.69 -11.64
CA VAL A 218 2.35 9.94 -10.89
C VAL A 218 2.20 11.22 -10.08
N ILE A 219 2.34 11.10 -8.77
CA ILE A 219 2.43 12.21 -7.83
C ILE A 219 3.88 12.31 -7.38
N SER A 220 4.52 13.45 -7.68
CA SER A 220 5.90 13.69 -7.29
C SER A 220 5.98 14.55 -6.04
N LEU A 221 6.70 14.06 -5.03
CA LEU A 221 7.02 14.80 -3.81
C LEU A 221 8.47 15.30 -3.85
N GLU A 222 8.65 16.57 -3.54
CA GLU A 222 9.95 17.18 -3.33
C GLU A 222 9.90 18.08 -2.09
N LYS A 223 10.82 17.83 -1.13
CA LYS A 223 10.92 18.59 0.14
C LYS A 223 9.55 18.78 0.83
N GLY A 224 8.74 17.73 0.84
CA GLY A 224 7.42 17.72 1.46
C GLY A 224 6.29 18.35 0.65
N ARG A 225 6.53 18.86 -0.55
CA ARG A 225 5.51 19.46 -1.42
C ARG A 225 5.22 18.61 -2.63
N ILE A 226 3.99 18.64 -3.12
CA ILE A 226 3.65 18.04 -4.41
C ILE A 226 4.11 19.02 -5.50
N THR A 227 5.07 18.56 -6.31
CA THR A 227 5.59 19.36 -7.43
C THR A 227 4.94 18.97 -8.75
N ARG A 228 4.35 17.76 -8.82
CA ARG A 228 3.70 17.25 -10.02
C ARG A 228 2.62 16.24 -9.67
N ASP A 229 1.53 16.26 -10.44
CA ASP A 229 0.43 15.29 -10.38
C ASP A 229 -0.12 15.06 -11.80
N GLU A 230 0.22 13.95 -12.41
CA GLU A 230 -0.06 13.66 -13.82
C GLU A 230 -0.71 12.30 -14.02
N GLN A 231 -1.82 12.24 -14.74
CA GLN A 231 -2.64 11.03 -14.95
C GLN A 231 -1.92 9.89 -15.72
N LYS A 232 -0.97 10.25 -16.59
CA LYS A 232 -0.10 9.31 -17.34
C LYS A 232 1.33 9.81 -17.27
N GLY A 233 1.81 10.02 -16.04
CA GLY A 233 3.11 10.62 -15.80
C GLY A 233 4.28 9.66 -16.03
N ARG A 234 5.47 10.25 -16.17
CA ARG A 234 6.77 9.59 -16.11
C ARG A 234 7.45 9.96 -14.81
N TYR A 235 8.53 9.27 -14.47
CA TYR A 235 9.30 9.58 -13.26
C TYR A 235 9.93 10.98 -13.32
N ASN A 236 10.58 11.33 -14.44
CA ASN A 236 11.14 12.67 -14.71
C ASN A 236 10.70 13.16 -16.09
N ILE A 237 10.41 14.46 -16.21
CA ILE A 237 10.14 15.13 -17.52
C ILE A 237 11.41 15.77 -18.09
N HIS A 238 12.46 15.95 -17.29
CA HIS A 238 13.61 16.77 -17.66
C HIS A 238 14.75 16.06 -18.43
N ASP A 239 14.55 14.80 -18.85
CA ASP A 239 15.58 14.05 -19.63
C ASP A 239 15.31 14.08 -21.16
N GLU A 240 14.48 15.01 -21.68
CA GLU A 240 14.34 15.27 -23.13
C GLU A 240 14.92 16.63 -23.51
N ASN A 241 16.26 16.82 -23.30
CA ASN A 241 17.07 17.82 -24.01
C ASN A 241 18.49 17.29 -24.20
#